data_1bf6aa9540ccc157225076d316571e29
#
_entry.id   1bf6aa9540ccc157225076d316571e29
#
_cell.length_a   1.000
_cell.length_b   1.000
_cell.length_c   1.000
_cell.angle_alpha   90.00
_cell.angle_beta   90.00
_cell.angle_gamma   90.00
#
_symmetry.space_group_name_H-M   'P 1'
#
loop_
_entity.id
_entity.type
_entity.pdbx_description
1 polymer ?
#
loop_
_entity_poly.entity_id
_entity_poly.type
_entity_poly.pdbx_seq_one_letter_code
_entity_poly.pdbx_strand_id
1 'polypeptide(L)'
;IPNSGRVLSDGNISFPIGLASSLHPFMSGAQNTKFIARIYGADSNSLKAFVEDFAELDEKFYLPVRTYSSGMRSRLMFGINMGLKFDTYLVDEVSAVGDASFREKSEYVFKERMREAGAIFISHSMPLLRRMCTAGAVLERGRIIYYEDLEEAIRAHHSNVHATDNDD
;
A
#
# COMPACT_ATOMS: atom_id res chain seq x y z
N ILE A 1 12.72 1.72 13.98
CA ILE A 1 13.36 0.75 14.90
C ILE A 1 12.59 0.82 16.20
N PRO A 2 12.04 -0.29 16.74
CA PRO A 2 11.32 -0.27 18.01
C PRO A 2 12.24 0.10 19.16
N ASN A 3 11.70 0.76 20.20
CA ASN A 3 12.46 1.12 21.40
C ASN A 3 12.86 -0.12 22.21
N SER A 4 12.07 -1.19 22.13
CA SER A 4 12.35 -2.49 22.72
C SER A 4 11.67 -3.59 21.90
N GLY A 5 12.11 -4.84 22.10
CA GLY A 5 11.61 -5.97 21.34
C GLY A 5 12.21 -6.04 19.92
N ARG A 6 11.61 -6.90 19.09
CA ARG A 6 12.05 -7.12 17.71
C ARG A 6 10.86 -7.41 16.80
N VAL A 7 10.94 -6.97 15.56
CA VAL A 7 10.04 -7.37 14.48
C VAL A 7 10.66 -8.56 13.75
N LEU A 8 9.91 -9.63 13.62
CA LEU A 8 10.30 -10.83 12.87
C LEU A 8 9.49 -10.88 11.59
N SER A 9 10.13 -11.22 10.49
CA SER A 9 9.49 -11.38 9.19
C SER A 9 10.18 -12.48 8.42
N ASP A 10 9.39 -13.35 7.83
CA ASP A 10 9.84 -14.34 6.86
C ASP A 10 9.51 -13.78 5.46
N GLY A 11 10.54 -13.36 4.72
CA GLY A 11 10.39 -12.78 3.38
C GLY A 11 10.41 -11.26 3.31
N ASN A 12 10.16 -10.75 2.11
CA ASN A 12 10.22 -9.33 1.78
C ASN A 12 8.87 -8.65 2.02
N ILE A 13 8.89 -7.56 2.80
CA ILE A 13 7.71 -6.73 3.08
C ILE A 13 7.77 -5.49 2.20
N SER A 14 6.63 -5.10 1.60
CA SER A 14 6.55 -3.86 0.84
C SER A 14 6.69 -2.63 1.76
N PHE A 15 7.08 -1.50 1.19
CA PHE A 15 6.79 -0.22 1.83
C PHE A 15 5.27 0.05 1.75
N PRO A 16 4.71 0.89 2.65
CA PRO A 16 3.28 1.12 2.68
C PRO A 16 2.76 1.69 1.34
N ILE A 17 1.79 0.99 0.75
CA ILE A 17 1.09 1.46 -0.45
C ILE A 17 0.18 2.61 0.01
N GLY A 18 0.29 3.76 -0.66
CA GLY A 18 -0.43 4.99 -0.28
C GLY A 18 0.50 6.12 0.15
N LEU A 19 1.67 5.83 0.71
CA LEU A 19 2.63 6.85 1.10
C LEU A 19 3.50 7.31 -0.09
N ALA A 20 3.06 8.35 -0.80
CA ALA A 20 3.84 8.98 -1.88
C ALA A 20 5.13 9.71 -1.39
N SER A 21 5.39 9.72 -0.09
CA SER A 21 6.55 10.38 0.53
C SER A 21 7.89 9.71 0.23
N SER A 22 7.90 8.48 -0.29
CA SER A 22 9.13 7.74 -0.62
C SER A 22 9.78 8.16 -1.94
N LEU A 23 9.13 9.03 -2.73
CA LEU A 23 9.66 9.51 -4.01
C LEU A 23 10.58 10.72 -3.81
N HIS A 24 11.76 10.67 -4.43
CA HIS A 24 12.68 11.81 -4.44
C HIS A 24 12.16 12.91 -5.39
N PRO A 25 11.87 14.12 -4.90
CA PRO A 25 11.14 15.13 -5.68
C PRO A 25 11.91 15.68 -6.89
N PHE A 26 13.24 15.68 -6.86
CA PHE A 26 14.08 16.19 -7.94
C PHE A 26 14.47 15.13 -8.99
N MET A 27 14.17 13.86 -8.72
CA MET A 27 14.32 12.78 -9.69
C MET A 27 13.04 12.63 -10.51
N SER A 28 13.19 12.20 -11.78
CA SER A 28 12.03 11.85 -12.61
C SER A 28 11.34 10.57 -12.12
N GLY A 29 10.13 10.28 -12.61
CA GLY A 29 9.44 9.02 -12.35
C GLY A 29 10.29 7.82 -12.75
N ALA A 30 10.90 7.87 -13.93
CA ALA A 30 11.82 6.83 -14.42
C ALA A 30 13.04 6.63 -13.52
N GLN A 31 13.63 7.72 -13.02
CA GLN A 31 14.78 7.65 -12.10
C GLN A 31 14.39 7.09 -10.73
N ASN A 32 13.26 7.55 -10.16
CA ASN A 32 12.73 7.00 -8.92
C ASN A 32 12.46 5.49 -9.03
N THR A 33 11.84 5.06 -10.13
CA THR A 33 11.56 3.65 -10.39
C THR A 33 12.84 2.82 -10.43
N LYS A 34 13.86 3.27 -11.17
CA LYS A 34 15.16 2.57 -11.23
C LYS A 34 15.89 2.57 -9.88
N PHE A 35 15.80 3.65 -9.13
CA PHE A 35 16.39 3.76 -7.80
C PHE A 35 15.77 2.74 -6.83
N ILE A 36 14.44 2.69 -6.78
CA ILE A 36 13.71 1.74 -5.93
C ILE A 36 13.99 0.29 -6.37
N ALA A 37 14.01 0.01 -7.69
CA ALA A 37 14.38 -1.31 -8.18
C ALA A 37 15.71 -1.81 -7.62
N ARG A 38 16.74 -0.93 -7.60
CA ARG A 38 18.06 -1.27 -7.06
C ARG A 38 18.04 -1.54 -5.56
N ILE A 39 17.26 -0.78 -4.79
CA ILE A 39 17.11 -1.00 -3.34
C ILE A 39 16.57 -2.40 -3.06
N TYR A 40 15.60 -2.85 -3.86
CA TYR A 40 14.94 -4.15 -3.69
C TYR A 40 15.55 -5.28 -4.52
N GLY A 41 16.70 -5.04 -5.17
CA GLY A 41 17.38 -6.05 -5.97
C GLY A 41 16.64 -6.51 -7.23
N ALA A 42 15.65 -5.72 -7.69
CA ALA A 42 14.88 -6.01 -8.89
C ALA A 42 15.56 -5.50 -10.16
N ASP A 43 15.24 -6.12 -11.31
CA ASP A 43 15.74 -5.62 -12.59
C ASP A 43 15.17 -4.24 -12.92
N SER A 44 16.06 -3.27 -12.99
CA SER A 44 15.69 -1.85 -13.13
C SER A 44 15.04 -1.51 -14.47
N ASN A 45 15.33 -2.26 -15.53
CA ASN A 45 14.76 -2.00 -16.85
C ASN A 45 13.37 -2.63 -16.96
N SER A 46 13.20 -3.84 -16.49
CA SER A 46 11.91 -4.52 -16.44
C SER A 46 10.90 -3.76 -15.56
N LEU A 47 11.33 -3.33 -14.35
CA LEU A 47 10.46 -2.53 -13.49
C LEU A 47 10.10 -1.19 -14.14
N LYS A 48 11.09 -0.50 -14.76
CA LYS A 48 10.83 0.77 -15.46
C LYS A 48 9.81 0.58 -16.58
N ALA A 49 9.97 -0.42 -17.42
CA ALA A 49 9.06 -0.69 -18.53
C ALA A 49 7.62 -0.98 -18.02
N PHE A 50 7.48 -1.80 -16.98
CA PHE A 50 6.19 -2.07 -16.36
C PHE A 50 5.54 -0.80 -15.82
N VAL A 51 6.28 0.01 -15.06
CA VAL A 51 5.73 1.23 -14.42
C VAL A 51 5.38 2.29 -15.44
N GLU A 52 6.17 2.44 -16.50
CA GLU A 52 5.91 3.37 -17.60
C GLU A 52 4.58 3.08 -18.31
N ASP A 53 4.34 1.81 -18.65
CA ASP A 53 3.08 1.34 -19.22
C ASP A 53 1.91 1.43 -18.24
N PHE A 54 2.15 1.01 -16.99
CA PHE A 54 1.08 0.93 -15.99
C PHE A 54 0.60 2.29 -15.52
N ALA A 55 1.52 3.23 -15.21
CA ALA A 55 1.18 4.50 -14.58
C ALA A 55 0.54 5.52 -15.53
N GLU A 56 0.65 5.31 -16.85
CA GLU A 56 0.04 6.16 -17.89
C GLU A 56 0.37 7.65 -17.69
N LEU A 57 1.66 7.93 -17.50
CA LEU A 57 2.15 9.28 -17.25
C LEU A 57 2.75 9.93 -18.52
N ASP A 58 2.87 9.16 -19.60
CA ASP A 58 3.42 9.58 -20.89
C ASP A 58 4.79 10.27 -20.74
N GLU A 59 5.02 11.37 -21.43
CA GLU A 59 6.26 12.15 -21.35
C GLU A 59 6.56 12.66 -19.95
N LYS A 60 5.54 12.84 -19.10
CA LYS A 60 5.72 13.31 -17.72
C LYS A 60 6.47 12.29 -16.86
N PHE A 61 6.48 11.01 -17.23
CA PHE A 61 7.27 9.98 -16.55
C PHE A 61 8.76 10.33 -16.49
N TYR A 62 9.25 11.14 -17.43
CA TYR A 62 10.63 11.60 -17.51
C TYR A 62 10.88 12.97 -16.88
N LEU A 63 9.84 13.64 -16.37
CA LEU A 63 9.97 14.92 -15.66
C LEU A 63 10.15 14.72 -14.16
N PRO A 64 10.74 15.69 -13.43
CA PRO A 64 10.90 15.63 -11.98
C PRO A 64 9.57 15.45 -11.24
N VAL A 65 9.53 14.53 -10.26
CA VAL A 65 8.30 14.21 -9.49
C VAL A 65 7.72 15.42 -8.76
N ARG A 66 8.52 16.42 -8.42
CA ARG A 66 8.02 17.70 -7.84
C ARG A 66 7.00 18.41 -8.72
N THR A 67 6.99 18.14 -10.04
CA THR A 67 6.03 18.72 -10.99
C THR A 67 4.73 17.90 -11.12
N TYR A 68 4.65 16.75 -10.45
CA TYR A 68 3.49 15.85 -10.53
C TYR A 68 2.34 16.35 -9.66
N SER A 69 1.12 16.13 -10.13
CA SER A 69 -0.07 16.20 -9.27
C SER A 69 -0.04 15.08 -8.23
N SER A 70 -0.91 15.18 -7.21
CA SER A 70 -1.07 14.09 -6.22
C SER A 70 -1.46 12.78 -6.89
N GLY A 71 -2.41 12.82 -7.85
CA GLY A 71 -2.84 11.65 -8.63
C GLY A 71 -1.71 11.01 -9.42
N MET A 72 -0.85 11.81 -10.09
CA MET A 72 0.31 11.29 -10.81
C MET A 72 1.33 10.62 -9.88
N ARG A 73 1.59 11.21 -8.71
CA ARG A 73 2.46 10.59 -7.69
C ARG A 73 1.88 9.26 -7.19
N SER A 74 0.58 9.23 -6.94
CA SER A 74 -0.10 8.00 -6.51
C SER A 74 -0.06 6.91 -7.58
N ARG A 75 -0.28 7.24 -8.87
CA ARG A 75 -0.15 6.30 -10.00
C ARG A 75 1.26 5.73 -10.09
N LEU A 76 2.28 6.59 -10.00
CA LEU A 76 3.69 6.17 -10.03
C LEU A 76 4.02 5.22 -8.87
N MET A 77 3.66 5.60 -7.64
CA MET A 77 3.92 4.78 -6.45
C MET A 77 3.21 3.45 -6.49
N PHE A 78 1.94 3.46 -6.89
CA PHE A 78 1.18 2.22 -7.02
C PHE A 78 1.81 1.30 -8.08
N GLY A 79 2.19 1.85 -9.25
CA GLY A 79 2.88 1.10 -10.30
C GLY A 79 4.20 0.49 -9.82
N ILE A 80 5.02 1.22 -9.08
CA ILE A 80 6.27 0.71 -8.52
C ILE A 80 5.99 -0.45 -7.54
N ASN A 81 5.01 -0.29 -6.63
CA ASN A 81 4.64 -1.34 -5.69
C ASN A 81 4.15 -2.61 -6.39
N MET A 82 3.31 -2.45 -7.41
CA MET A 82 2.76 -3.59 -8.16
C MET A 82 3.78 -4.26 -9.09
N GLY A 83 4.76 -3.49 -9.57
CA GLY A 83 5.85 -4.02 -10.39
C GLY A 83 6.90 -4.79 -9.61
N LEU A 84 7.05 -4.52 -8.31
CA LEU A 84 7.88 -5.30 -7.40
C LEU A 84 7.11 -6.52 -6.87
N LYS A 85 7.84 -7.58 -6.52
CA LYS A 85 7.27 -8.76 -5.87
C LYS A 85 7.65 -8.76 -4.40
N PHE A 86 6.64 -8.81 -3.56
CA PHE A 86 6.77 -8.92 -2.11
C PHE A 86 6.02 -10.15 -1.60
N ASP A 87 6.47 -10.72 -0.49
CA ASP A 87 5.78 -11.80 0.19
C ASP A 87 4.61 -11.26 1.03
N THR A 88 4.72 -10.01 1.50
CA THR A 88 3.67 -9.32 2.24
C THR A 88 3.57 -7.87 1.80
N TYR A 89 2.37 -7.42 1.44
CA TYR A 89 2.06 -6.02 1.11
C TYR A 89 1.47 -5.29 2.30
N LEU A 90 2.00 -4.09 2.60
CA LEU A 90 1.44 -3.16 3.57
C LEU A 90 0.53 -2.17 2.84
N VAL A 91 -0.74 -2.12 3.21
CA VAL A 91 -1.77 -1.31 2.57
C VAL A 91 -2.34 -0.35 3.60
N ASP A 92 -1.92 0.91 3.53
CA ASP A 92 -2.33 1.95 4.47
C ASP A 92 -3.21 2.97 3.74
N GLU A 93 -4.50 2.99 4.09
CA GLU A 93 -5.51 3.90 3.54
C GLU A 93 -5.42 4.11 2.02
N VAL A 94 -5.40 3.03 1.24
CA VAL A 94 -5.46 3.15 -0.22
C VAL A 94 -6.77 3.81 -0.63
N SER A 95 -6.76 5.13 -0.63
CA SER A 95 -7.73 5.93 -1.34
C SER A 95 -7.65 5.55 -2.81
N ALA A 96 -8.80 5.46 -3.46
CA ALA A 96 -8.89 5.12 -4.87
C ALA A 96 -7.87 5.91 -5.72
N VAL A 97 -6.85 5.22 -6.22
CA VAL A 97 -5.78 5.83 -7.00
C VAL A 97 -6.29 6.17 -8.40
N GLY A 98 -6.15 7.45 -8.79
CA GLY A 98 -6.49 7.90 -10.15
C GLY A 98 -7.98 8.07 -10.44
N ASP A 99 -8.31 8.18 -11.73
CA ASP A 99 -9.67 8.22 -12.24
C ASP A 99 -10.33 6.82 -12.30
N ALA A 100 -11.57 6.74 -12.77
CA ALA A 100 -12.35 5.50 -12.79
C ALA A 100 -11.65 4.37 -13.59
N SER A 101 -11.06 4.71 -14.74
CA SER A 101 -10.37 3.75 -15.61
C SER A 101 -9.10 3.20 -14.94
N PHE A 102 -8.28 4.08 -14.38
CA PHE A 102 -7.07 3.68 -13.68
C PHE A 102 -7.38 2.86 -12.42
N ARG A 103 -8.49 3.15 -11.76
CA ARG A 103 -8.97 2.41 -10.58
C ARG A 103 -9.27 0.95 -10.91
N GLU A 104 -9.99 0.70 -12.02
CA GLU A 104 -10.31 -0.67 -12.45
C GLU A 104 -9.04 -1.47 -12.77
N LYS A 105 -8.11 -0.88 -13.54
CA LYS A 105 -6.80 -1.45 -13.85
C LYS A 105 -6.01 -1.76 -12.58
N SER A 106 -5.99 -0.82 -11.64
CA SER A 106 -5.30 -0.96 -10.36
C SER A 106 -5.88 -2.07 -9.48
N GLU A 107 -7.21 -2.16 -9.39
CA GLU A 107 -7.89 -3.23 -8.65
C GLU A 107 -7.60 -4.60 -9.24
N TYR A 108 -7.56 -4.71 -10.56
CA TYR A 108 -7.24 -5.97 -11.22
C TYR A 108 -5.81 -6.44 -10.88
N VAL A 109 -4.81 -5.57 -11.10
CA VAL A 109 -3.41 -5.91 -10.81
C VAL A 109 -3.19 -6.18 -9.32
N PHE A 110 -3.85 -5.41 -8.45
CA PHE A 110 -3.77 -5.62 -7.02
C PHE A 110 -4.34 -6.99 -6.60
N LYS A 111 -5.51 -7.39 -7.12
CA LYS A 111 -6.11 -8.70 -6.85
C LYS A 111 -5.21 -9.85 -7.31
N GLU A 112 -4.59 -9.73 -8.49
CA GLU A 112 -3.66 -10.76 -8.97
C GLU A 112 -2.44 -10.90 -8.03
N ARG A 113 -1.90 -9.78 -7.53
CA ARG A 113 -0.80 -9.81 -6.56
C ARG A 113 -1.20 -10.47 -5.24
N MET A 114 -2.40 -10.19 -4.74
CA MET A 114 -2.91 -10.75 -3.47
C MET A 114 -3.24 -12.25 -3.53
N ARG A 115 -3.25 -12.85 -4.71
CA ARG A 115 -3.37 -14.31 -4.85
C ARG A 115 -2.09 -15.06 -4.49
N GLU A 116 -0.94 -14.41 -4.65
CA GLU A 116 0.39 -15.00 -4.46
C GLU A 116 1.09 -14.50 -3.20
N ALA A 117 0.57 -13.45 -2.57
CA ALA A 117 1.20 -12.78 -1.43
C ALA A 117 0.20 -12.50 -0.31
N GLY A 118 0.72 -12.36 0.92
CA GLY A 118 -0.06 -11.85 2.04
C GLY A 118 -0.23 -10.34 1.98
N ALA A 119 -1.22 -9.80 2.74
CA ALA A 119 -1.37 -8.37 2.90
C ALA A 119 -1.84 -8.00 4.31
N ILE A 120 -1.36 -6.84 4.78
CA ILE A 120 -1.84 -6.20 6.00
C ILE A 120 -2.52 -4.90 5.58
N PHE A 121 -3.83 -4.80 5.84
CA PHE A 121 -4.63 -3.63 5.54
C PHE A 121 -4.86 -2.78 6.78
N ILE A 122 -4.63 -1.48 6.67
CA ILE A 122 -5.07 -0.48 7.63
C ILE A 122 -6.09 0.40 6.90
N SER A 123 -7.34 0.38 7.34
CA SER A 123 -8.41 1.13 6.66
C SER A 123 -9.58 1.40 7.58
N HIS A 124 -10.24 2.53 7.38
CA HIS A 124 -11.52 2.87 7.98
C HIS A 124 -12.72 2.34 7.16
N SER A 125 -12.47 1.80 5.96
CA SER A 125 -13.52 1.28 5.09
C SER A 125 -13.85 -0.17 5.42
N MET A 126 -14.86 -0.39 6.24
CA MET A 126 -15.37 -1.74 6.57
C MET A 126 -15.76 -2.56 5.32
N PRO A 127 -16.39 -1.97 4.27
CA PRO A 127 -16.66 -2.70 3.02
C PRO A 127 -15.38 -3.18 2.32
N LEU A 128 -14.30 -2.40 2.35
CA LEU A 128 -13.01 -2.80 1.79
C LEU A 128 -12.40 -3.95 2.59
N LEU A 129 -12.37 -3.84 3.92
CA LEU A 129 -11.84 -4.89 4.80
C LEU A 129 -12.58 -6.21 4.60
N ARG A 130 -13.93 -6.19 4.55
CA ARG A 130 -14.74 -7.39 4.29
C ARG A 130 -14.48 -8.04 2.94
N ARG A 131 -14.09 -7.26 1.94
CA ARG A 131 -13.77 -7.76 0.60
C ARG A 131 -12.36 -8.37 0.51
N MET A 132 -11.42 -7.87 1.31
CA MET A 132 -9.99 -8.15 1.14
C MET A 132 -9.39 -8.99 2.27
N CYS A 133 -10.00 -9.01 3.45
CA CYS A 133 -9.43 -9.62 4.64
C CYS A 133 -10.32 -10.77 5.15
N THR A 134 -9.69 -11.77 5.74
CA THR A 134 -10.36 -12.90 6.39
C THR A 134 -10.24 -12.83 7.92
N ALA A 135 -9.18 -12.21 8.41
CA ALA A 135 -8.86 -12.03 9.82
C ALA A 135 -8.67 -10.54 10.12
N GLY A 136 -8.68 -10.16 11.38
CA GLY A 136 -8.50 -8.78 11.79
C GLY A 136 -7.67 -8.63 13.06
N ALA A 137 -7.12 -7.43 13.26
CA ALA A 137 -6.47 -7.04 14.50
C ALA A 137 -6.98 -5.67 14.95
N VAL A 138 -7.31 -5.53 16.21
CA VAL A 138 -7.75 -4.29 16.83
C VAL A 138 -6.63 -3.72 17.68
N LEU A 139 -6.20 -2.50 17.39
CA LEU A 139 -5.24 -1.76 18.19
C LEU A 139 -6.01 -0.91 19.21
N GLU A 140 -5.84 -1.22 20.48
CA GLU A 140 -6.47 -0.50 21.57
C GLU A 140 -5.45 -0.19 22.67
N ARG A 141 -5.35 1.08 23.08
CA ARG A 141 -4.48 1.55 24.18
C ARG A 141 -3.05 0.97 24.12
N GLY A 142 -2.48 0.87 22.92
CA GLY A 142 -1.12 0.35 22.68
C GLY A 142 -1.01 -1.18 22.70
N ARG A 143 -2.12 -1.91 22.72
CA ARG A 143 -2.16 -3.36 22.61
C ARG A 143 -2.85 -3.79 21.34
N ILE A 144 -2.32 -4.83 20.69
CA ILE A 144 -2.94 -5.45 19.50
C ILE A 144 -3.61 -6.75 19.94
N ILE A 145 -4.89 -6.90 19.61
CA ILE A 145 -5.68 -8.10 19.83
C ILE A 145 -6.02 -8.67 18.45
N TYR A 146 -5.58 -9.90 18.18
CA TYR A 146 -5.83 -10.60 16.92
C TYR A 146 -7.09 -11.45 17.00
N TYR A 147 -7.84 -11.47 15.89
CA TYR A 147 -9.05 -12.27 15.69
C TYR A 147 -8.91 -13.05 14.39
N GLU A 148 -9.17 -14.36 14.45
CA GLU A 148 -9.16 -15.23 13.26
C GLU A 148 -10.36 -14.94 12.34
N ASP A 149 -11.45 -14.42 12.90
CA ASP A 149 -12.63 -13.97 12.17
C ASP A 149 -12.68 -12.45 12.10
N LEU A 150 -12.78 -11.91 10.88
CA LEU A 150 -12.82 -10.47 10.65
C LEU A 150 -14.04 -9.80 11.29
N GLU A 151 -15.22 -10.45 11.28
CA GLU A 151 -16.43 -9.87 11.84
C GLU A 151 -16.36 -9.77 13.36
N GLU A 152 -15.63 -10.66 14.02
CA GLU A 152 -15.32 -10.53 15.46
C GLU A 152 -14.44 -9.32 15.73
N ALA A 153 -13.40 -9.10 14.91
CA ALA A 153 -12.56 -7.91 15.02
C ALA A 153 -13.37 -6.62 14.82
N ILE A 154 -14.24 -6.59 13.82
CA ILE A 154 -15.11 -5.43 13.54
C ILE A 154 -16.05 -5.15 14.72
N ARG A 155 -16.71 -6.19 15.28
CA ARG A 155 -17.57 -6.04 16.47
C ARG A 155 -16.79 -5.49 17.66
N ALA A 156 -15.60 -6.03 17.93
CA ALA A 156 -14.74 -5.56 19.02
C ALA A 156 -14.35 -4.09 18.83
N HIS A 157 -13.95 -3.71 17.61
CA HIS A 157 -13.63 -2.33 17.29
C HIS A 157 -14.81 -1.37 17.55
N HIS A 158 -16.02 -1.70 17.07
CA HIS A 158 -17.22 -0.87 17.30
C HIS A 158 -17.57 -0.75 18.79
N SER A 159 -17.44 -1.84 19.55
CA SER A 159 -17.72 -1.80 21.00
C SER A 159 -16.76 -0.86 21.74
N ASN A 160 -15.50 -0.83 21.34
CA ASN A 160 -14.49 0.02 21.96
C ASN A 160 -14.69 1.51 21.64
N VAL A 161 -15.12 1.84 20.41
CA VAL A 161 -15.45 3.22 20.01
C VAL A 161 -16.60 3.74 20.84
N HIS A 162 -17.67 2.97 21.01
CA HIS A 162 -18.83 3.37 21.82
C HIS A 162 -18.57 3.47 23.31
N ALA A 163 -17.58 2.74 23.84
CA ALA A 163 -17.18 2.84 25.24
C ALA A 163 -16.43 4.16 25.54
N THR A 164 -15.65 4.65 24.59
CA THR A 164 -14.94 5.94 24.75
C THR A 164 -15.84 7.16 24.61
N ASP A 165 -16.93 7.09 23.84
CA ASP A 165 -17.89 8.21 23.68
C ASP A 165 -18.80 8.41 24.90
N ASN A 166 -18.83 7.48 25.86
CA ASN A 166 -19.65 7.57 27.08
C ASN A 166 -18.85 8.02 28.33
N ASP A 167 -17.54 8.22 28.21
CA ASP A 167 -16.66 8.62 29.32
C ASP A 167 -16.27 10.14 29.26
N ASP A 168 -16.82 10.92 28.30
CA ASP A 168 -16.73 12.38 28.21
C ASP A 168 -18.09 13.04 28.56
#